data_7f439e9cce100e395e61678268c52cc2
#
_entry.id   7f439e9cce100e395e61678268c52cc2
#
_cell.length_a   1.000
_cell.length_b   1.000
_cell.length_c   1.000
_cell.angle_alpha   90.00
_cell.angle_beta   90.00
_cell.angle_gamma   90.00
#
_symmetry.space_group_name_H-M   'P 1'
#
loop_
_entity.id
_entity.type
_entity.pdbx_description
1 polymer ?
#
loop_
_entity_poly.entity_id
_entity_poly.type
_entity_poly.pdbx_seq_one_letter_code
_entity_poly.pdbx_strand_id
1 'polypeptide(L)'
;LARRWKMKKILKGGVIGTLMSNYGLENFLRTEKIKFFRTKVGDRYVKEKMKKFNFNLGGEQSGHIILGKFATTGDGLMVALEVLFSLRKGKKASQLLNVFKPLPQILENIMVKNKNVINKTKCKKAIRKANKLMNGYGRLLIRKSGTEPKIRIMGESYDKNLIFKCIKIIKRSIK
;
A
#
# COMPACT_ATOMS: atom_id res chain seq x y z
N LEU A 1 8.01 -8.02 -10.67
CA LEU A 1 9.30 -8.38 -10.07
C LEU A 1 9.15 -9.46 -9.00
N ALA A 2 8.33 -9.27 -7.93
CA ALA A 2 8.23 -10.19 -6.79
C ALA A 2 7.98 -11.66 -7.20
N ARG A 3 6.93 -11.92 -8.02
CA ARG A 3 6.64 -13.26 -8.54
C ARG A 3 7.82 -13.85 -9.32
N ARG A 4 8.42 -13.05 -10.22
CA ARG A 4 9.59 -13.50 -11.01
C ARG A 4 10.78 -13.84 -10.11
N TRP A 5 11.08 -12.99 -9.13
CA TRP A 5 12.18 -13.22 -8.19
C TRP A 5 11.92 -14.46 -7.31
N LYS A 6 10.66 -14.70 -6.92
CA LYS A 6 10.28 -15.93 -6.22
C LYS A 6 10.53 -17.16 -7.09
N MET A 7 10.06 -17.15 -8.35
CA MET A 7 10.27 -18.27 -9.29
C MET A 7 11.76 -18.54 -9.56
N LYS A 8 12.57 -17.49 -9.60
CA LYS A 8 14.04 -17.60 -9.77
C LYS A 8 14.80 -17.88 -8.46
N LYS A 9 14.11 -18.06 -7.36
CA LYS A 9 14.70 -18.25 -6.01
C LYS A 9 15.63 -17.09 -5.59
N ILE A 10 15.41 -15.88 -6.13
CA ILE A 10 16.17 -14.66 -5.81
C ILE A 10 15.51 -13.88 -4.67
N LEU A 11 14.16 -13.94 -4.57
CA LEU A 11 13.42 -13.22 -3.56
C LEU A 11 13.78 -13.72 -2.16
N LYS A 12 14.31 -12.82 -1.32
CA LYS A 12 14.55 -13.08 0.10
C LYS A 12 13.39 -12.55 0.93
N GLY A 13 12.75 -13.45 1.68
CA GLY A 13 11.68 -13.14 2.62
C GLY A 13 10.37 -12.74 1.95
N GLY A 14 10.23 -11.49 1.50
CA GLY A 14 9.01 -10.97 0.91
C GLY A 14 9.17 -9.57 0.33
N VAL A 15 8.10 -8.79 0.37
CA VAL A 15 8.06 -7.42 -0.18
C VAL A 15 7.71 -6.43 0.92
N ILE A 16 8.42 -5.31 0.98
CA ILE A 16 8.07 -4.15 1.81
C ILE A 16 7.40 -3.10 0.93
N GLY A 17 6.17 -2.74 1.28
CA GLY A 17 5.47 -1.59 0.71
C GLY A 17 5.21 -0.50 1.74
N THR A 18 4.45 0.51 1.35
CA THR A 18 4.04 1.58 2.26
C THR A 18 2.55 1.51 2.58
N LEU A 19 2.10 2.33 3.52
CA LEU A 19 0.67 2.50 3.82
C LEU A 19 -0.14 2.92 2.57
N MET A 20 0.51 3.49 1.55
CA MET A 20 -0.16 3.91 0.31
C MET A 20 -0.20 2.82 -0.76
N SER A 21 0.56 1.73 -0.63
CA SER A 21 0.50 0.61 -1.59
C SER A 21 -0.91 0.06 -1.70
N ASN A 22 -1.40 -0.13 -2.93
CA ASN A 22 -2.79 -0.57 -3.16
C ASN A 22 -3.08 -1.93 -2.54
N TYR A 23 -4.30 -2.13 -2.04
CA TYR A 23 -4.73 -3.39 -1.42
C TYR A 23 -4.77 -4.56 -2.44
N GLY A 24 -4.98 -4.24 -3.73
CA GLY A 24 -4.87 -5.23 -4.80
C GLY A 24 -3.48 -5.86 -4.89
N LEU A 25 -2.42 -5.08 -4.67
CA LEU A 25 -1.06 -5.61 -4.58
C LEU A 25 -0.91 -6.59 -3.42
N GLU A 26 -1.43 -6.26 -2.24
CA GLU A 26 -1.38 -7.15 -1.07
C GLU A 26 -2.13 -8.46 -1.33
N ASN A 27 -3.34 -8.39 -1.92
CA ASN A 27 -4.10 -9.56 -2.30
C ASN A 27 -3.33 -10.43 -3.30
N PHE A 28 -2.77 -9.82 -4.35
CA PHE A 28 -1.94 -10.52 -5.32
C PHE A 28 -0.74 -11.22 -4.67
N LEU A 29 0.00 -10.53 -3.81
CA LEU A 29 1.16 -11.12 -3.13
C LEU A 29 0.75 -12.27 -2.20
N ARG A 30 -0.42 -12.18 -1.57
CA ARG A 30 -0.99 -13.24 -0.74
C ARG A 30 -1.33 -14.49 -1.58
N THR A 31 -1.95 -14.33 -2.76
CA THR A 31 -2.22 -15.48 -3.67
C THR A 31 -0.93 -16.12 -4.18
N GLU A 32 0.10 -15.31 -4.40
CA GLU A 32 1.44 -15.80 -4.75
C GLU A 32 2.21 -16.39 -3.56
N LYS A 33 1.62 -16.44 -2.36
CA LYS A 33 2.29 -16.87 -1.10
C LYS A 33 3.59 -16.11 -0.85
N ILE A 34 3.58 -14.79 -1.11
CA ILE A 34 4.69 -13.87 -0.85
C ILE A 34 4.32 -13.00 0.36
N LYS A 35 5.17 -12.98 1.38
CA LYS A 35 4.98 -12.12 2.55
C LYS A 35 5.01 -10.65 2.13
N PHE A 36 4.09 -9.87 2.69
CA PHE A 36 3.99 -8.44 2.44
C PHE A 36 3.86 -7.66 3.74
N PHE A 37 4.69 -6.65 3.94
CA PHE A 37 4.60 -5.76 5.09
C PHE A 37 4.54 -4.31 4.64
N ARG A 38 3.75 -3.53 5.36
CA ARG A 38 3.64 -2.09 5.15
C ARG A 38 4.50 -1.32 6.14
N THR A 39 5.02 -0.18 5.69
CA THR A 39 5.70 0.80 6.53
C THR A 39 5.13 2.20 6.31
N LYS A 40 5.61 3.19 7.04
CA LYS A 40 5.30 4.60 6.76
C LYS A 40 5.72 4.95 5.33
N VAL A 41 5.11 6.00 4.77
CA VAL A 41 5.49 6.55 3.46
C VAL A 41 6.89 7.15 3.55
N GLY A 42 7.72 6.87 2.59
CA GLY A 42 9.10 7.29 2.46
C GLY A 42 10.04 6.10 2.26
N ASP A 43 10.93 6.19 1.28
CA ASP A 43 11.91 5.19 0.90
C ASP A 43 12.81 4.77 2.07
N ARG A 44 13.19 5.75 2.91
CA ARG A 44 13.95 5.49 4.14
C ARG A 44 13.29 4.42 5.01
N TYR A 45 11.97 4.52 5.25
CA TYR A 45 11.24 3.55 6.08
C TYR A 45 11.13 2.18 5.39
N VAL A 46 11.01 2.18 4.05
CA VAL A 46 11.04 0.94 3.25
C VAL A 46 12.38 0.26 3.43
N LYS A 47 13.48 0.98 3.24
CA LYS A 47 14.85 0.49 3.39
C LYS A 47 15.15 -0.04 4.80
N GLU A 48 14.82 0.73 5.84
CA GLU A 48 14.99 0.32 7.25
C GLU A 48 14.23 -1.00 7.52
N LYS A 49 13.00 -1.11 7.03
CA LYS A 49 12.17 -2.31 7.21
C LYS A 49 12.72 -3.51 6.43
N MET A 50 13.20 -3.30 5.20
CA MET A 50 13.87 -4.32 4.39
C MET A 50 15.08 -4.89 5.14
N LYS A 51 15.94 -4.02 5.67
CA LYS A 51 17.11 -4.43 6.46
C LYS A 51 16.69 -5.23 7.70
N LYS A 52 15.70 -4.75 8.47
CA LYS A 52 15.22 -5.42 9.69
C LYS A 52 14.70 -6.84 9.44
N PHE A 53 14.02 -7.08 8.33
CA PHE A 53 13.44 -8.39 7.98
C PHE A 53 14.31 -9.22 7.04
N ASN A 54 15.48 -8.71 6.65
CA ASN A 54 16.35 -9.31 5.63
C ASN A 54 15.60 -9.56 4.30
N PHE A 55 14.77 -8.59 3.88
CA PHE A 55 14.07 -8.61 2.61
C PHE A 55 14.86 -7.85 1.56
N ASN A 56 14.83 -8.31 0.33
CA ASN A 56 15.58 -7.69 -0.77
C ASN A 56 14.73 -6.99 -1.84
N LEU A 57 13.42 -6.86 -1.60
CA LEU A 57 12.52 -6.14 -2.51
C LEU A 57 11.57 -5.26 -1.72
N GLY A 58 11.53 -3.99 -2.07
CA GLY A 58 10.61 -3.02 -1.50
C GLY A 58 10.30 -1.89 -2.47
N GLY A 59 9.28 -1.09 -2.13
CA GLY A 59 8.95 0.06 -2.97
C GLY A 59 7.70 0.80 -2.53
N GLU A 60 7.45 1.88 -3.23
CA GLU A 60 6.33 2.79 -3.02
C GLU A 60 5.43 2.87 -4.25
N GLN A 61 4.20 3.27 -4.05
CA GLN A 61 3.24 3.48 -5.15
C GLN A 61 3.67 4.62 -6.09
N SER A 62 4.50 5.54 -5.63
CA SER A 62 5.12 6.61 -6.41
C SER A 62 6.11 6.13 -7.49
N GLY A 63 6.45 4.83 -7.49
CA GLY A 63 7.40 4.25 -8.44
C GLY A 63 8.82 4.12 -7.91
N HIS A 64 9.08 4.55 -6.67
CA HIS A 64 10.38 4.36 -6.03
C HIS A 64 10.53 2.89 -5.60
N ILE A 65 11.41 2.14 -6.26
CA ILE A 65 11.61 0.71 -6.01
C ILE A 65 13.05 0.46 -5.58
N ILE A 66 13.23 -0.37 -4.56
CA ILE A 66 14.53 -0.79 -4.02
C ILE A 66 14.75 -2.25 -4.35
N LEU A 67 15.78 -2.53 -5.14
CA LEU A 67 16.25 -3.87 -5.49
C LEU A 67 17.48 -4.20 -4.65
N GLY A 68 17.27 -4.63 -3.40
CA GLY A 68 18.32 -4.86 -2.40
C GLY A 68 19.36 -5.94 -2.75
N LYS A 69 19.18 -6.63 -3.89
CA LYS A 69 20.21 -7.48 -4.48
C LYS A 69 21.31 -6.66 -5.16
N PHE A 70 20.97 -5.48 -5.70
CA PHE A 70 21.86 -4.68 -6.54
C PHE A 70 22.27 -3.37 -5.89
N ALA A 71 21.35 -2.74 -5.14
CA ALA A 71 21.60 -1.44 -4.52
C ALA A 71 20.93 -1.34 -3.14
N THR A 72 21.49 -0.49 -2.29
CA THR A 72 20.94 -0.22 -0.95
C THR A 72 19.89 0.88 -0.93
N THR A 73 19.62 1.51 -2.07
CA THR A 73 18.64 2.58 -2.28
C THR A 73 17.87 2.37 -3.58
N GLY A 74 16.88 3.20 -3.86
CA GLY A 74 16.18 3.17 -5.13
C GLY A 74 17.11 3.58 -6.28
N ASP A 75 17.05 2.80 -7.36
CA ASP A 75 17.77 3.06 -8.60
C ASP A 75 16.81 2.79 -9.77
N GLY A 76 16.32 3.87 -10.39
CA GLY A 76 15.34 3.79 -11.47
C GLY A 76 15.86 3.09 -12.72
N LEU A 77 17.12 3.29 -13.05
CA LEU A 77 17.75 2.66 -14.22
C LEU A 77 17.88 1.13 -13.99
N MET A 78 18.36 0.73 -12.83
CA MET A 78 18.47 -0.69 -12.46
C MET A 78 17.09 -1.38 -12.44
N VAL A 79 16.07 -0.71 -11.93
CA VAL A 79 14.68 -1.21 -11.96
C VAL A 79 14.19 -1.36 -13.39
N ALA A 80 14.42 -0.36 -14.25
CA ALA A 80 14.05 -0.41 -15.66
C ALA A 80 14.73 -1.58 -16.39
N LEU A 81 16.02 -1.78 -16.20
CA LEU A 81 16.74 -2.92 -16.76
C LEU A 81 16.19 -4.26 -16.28
N GLU A 82 15.93 -4.42 -14.97
CA GLU A 82 15.37 -5.66 -14.43
C GLU A 82 13.95 -5.95 -14.98
N VAL A 83 13.14 -4.90 -15.24
CA VAL A 83 11.85 -5.01 -15.92
C VAL A 83 12.03 -5.41 -17.39
N LEU A 84 12.90 -4.72 -18.14
CA LEU A 84 13.18 -5.03 -19.54
C LEU A 84 13.71 -6.45 -19.73
N PHE A 85 14.63 -6.89 -18.89
CA PHE A 85 15.09 -8.28 -18.87
C PHE A 85 13.96 -9.29 -18.60
N SER A 86 12.88 -8.86 -17.94
CA SER A 86 11.72 -9.73 -17.76
C SER A 86 10.87 -9.91 -19.02
N LEU A 87 10.99 -8.99 -19.99
CA LEU A 87 10.23 -9.00 -21.26
C LEU A 87 10.92 -9.81 -22.38
N ARG A 88 12.17 -10.25 -22.21
CA ARG A 88 13.00 -10.90 -23.23
C ARG A 88 12.45 -12.19 -23.84
N LYS A 89 11.33 -12.73 -23.37
CA LYS A 89 10.76 -14.00 -23.85
C LYS A 89 9.57 -13.80 -24.82
N GLY A 90 9.56 -12.71 -25.59
CA GLY A 90 8.53 -12.47 -26.62
C GLY A 90 7.14 -12.15 -26.09
N LYS A 91 6.97 -12.00 -24.77
CA LYS A 91 5.68 -11.61 -24.17
C LYS A 91 5.48 -10.10 -24.24
N LYS A 92 4.26 -9.65 -24.54
CA LYS A 92 3.91 -8.24 -24.50
C LYS A 92 4.01 -7.71 -23.06
N ALA A 93 4.45 -6.46 -22.88
CA ALA A 93 4.57 -5.81 -21.57
C ALA A 93 3.25 -5.87 -20.78
N SER A 94 2.11 -5.63 -21.45
CA SER A 94 0.77 -5.69 -20.86
C SER A 94 0.44 -7.07 -20.26
N GLN A 95 0.91 -8.16 -20.89
CA GLN A 95 0.67 -9.51 -20.38
C GLN A 95 1.56 -9.83 -19.16
N LEU A 96 2.77 -9.28 -19.13
CA LEU A 96 3.73 -9.58 -18.07
C LEU A 96 3.57 -8.69 -16.85
N LEU A 97 3.21 -7.42 -17.05
CA LEU A 97 3.19 -6.39 -16.00
C LEU A 97 1.81 -6.19 -15.38
N ASN A 98 0.73 -6.52 -16.09
CA ASN A 98 -0.64 -6.40 -15.58
C ASN A 98 -1.03 -7.62 -14.72
N VAL A 99 -0.38 -7.74 -13.55
CA VAL A 99 -0.50 -8.94 -12.68
C VAL A 99 -1.62 -8.88 -11.67
N PHE A 100 -2.19 -7.70 -11.42
CA PHE A 100 -3.37 -7.53 -10.56
C PHE A 100 -4.16 -6.30 -10.97
N LYS A 101 -5.45 -6.28 -10.66
CA LYS A 101 -6.31 -5.11 -10.85
C LYS A 101 -6.26 -4.24 -9.59
N PRO A 102 -5.81 -2.98 -9.68
CA PRO A 102 -5.87 -2.08 -8.53
C PRO A 102 -7.29 -1.89 -8.03
N LEU A 103 -7.48 -1.90 -6.72
CA LEU A 103 -8.76 -1.52 -6.14
C LEU A 103 -9.00 -0.02 -6.30
N PRO A 104 -10.24 0.40 -6.59
CA PRO A 104 -10.63 1.79 -6.48
C PRO A 104 -10.26 2.37 -5.13
N GLN A 105 -9.68 3.57 -5.15
CA GLN A 105 -9.23 4.29 -3.97
C GLN A 105 -9.94 5.65 -3.90
N ILE A 106 -10.53 5.95 -2.75
CA ILE A 106 -11.18 7.24 -2.47
C ILE A 106 -10.48 7.87 -1.28
N LEU A 107 -10.03 9.11 -1.46
CA LEU A 107 -9.40 9.92 -0.43
C LEU A 107 -10.31 11.11 -0.09
N GLU A 108 -10.69 11.24 1.18
CA GLU A 108 -11.41 12.38 1.69
C GLU A 108 -10.60 13.10 2.77
N ASN A 109 -10.55 14.43 2.68
CA ASN A 109 -9.89 15.30 3.63
C ASN A 109 -10.97 16.03 4.44
N ILE A 110 -10.91 15.92 5.77
CA ILE A 110 -11.86 16.56 6.67
C ILE A 110 -11.10 17.62 7.46
N MET A 111 -11.47 18.89 7.25
CA MET A 111 -10.96 20.00 8.04
C MET A 111 -11.45 19.91 9.48
N VAL A 112 -10.57 20.12 10.46
CA VAL A 112 -10.87 20.00 11.87
C VAL A 112 -10.12 21.07 12.66
N LYS A 113 -10.77 21.66 13.68
CA LYS A 113 -10.09 22.59 14.59
C LYS A 113 -9.01 21.88 15.44
N ASN A 114 -9.27 20.64 15.84
CA ASN A 114 -8.33 19.82 16.61
C ASN A 114 -8.21 18.43 16.03
N LYS A 115 -7.02 18.07 15.56
CA LYS A 115 -6.72 16.73 15.00
C LYS A 115 -6.86 15.59 16.02
N ASN A 116 -6.89 15.89 17.32
CA ASN A 116 -7.03 14.86 18.36
C ASN A 116 -8.47 14.32 18.47
N VAL A 117 -9.44 14.89 17.75
CA VAL A 117 -10.81 14.39 17.68
C VAL A 117 -10.88 12.90 17.31
N ILE A 118 -9.94 12.39 16.50
CA ILE A 118 -9.89 10.95 16.16
C ILE A 118 -9.60 10.04 17.36
N ASN A 119 -9.05 10.59 18.44
CA ASN A 119 -8.76 9.85 19.66
C ASN A 119 -9.95 9.76 20.61
N LYS A 120 -11.01 10.57 20.40
CA LYS A 120 -12.24 10.52 21.19
C LYS A 120 -12.94 9.18 21.04
N THR A 121 -13.57 8.72 22.11
CA THR A 121 -14.28 7.42 22.16
C THR A 121 -15.29 7.26 21.03
N LYS A 122 -16.08 8.30 20.73
CA LYS A 122 -17.04 8.33 19.61
C LYS A 122 -16.37 8.01 18.28
N CYS A 123 -15.23 8.67 17.96
CA CYS A 123 -14.49 8.45 16.71
C CYS A 123 -13.86 7.05 16.67
N LYS A 124 -13.25 6.61 17.76
CA LYS A 124 -12.68 5.25 17.84
C LYS A 124 -13.74 4.18 17.59
N LYS A 125 -14.96 4.31 18.19
CA LYS A 125 -16.09 3.39 17.94
C LYS A 125 -16.51 3.42 16.46
N ALA A 126 -16.61 4.61 15.84
CA ALA A 126 -16.96 4.75 14.42
C ALA A 126 -15.91 4.13 13.50
N ILE A 127 -14.62 4.35 13.78
CA ILE A 127 -13.50 3.75 13.03
C ILE A 127 -13.54 2.23 13.13
N ARG A 128 -13.75 1.67 14.34
CA ARG A 128 -13.87 0.21 14.52
C ARG A 128 -15.05 -0.36 13.72
N LYS A 129 -16.23 0.31 13.77
CA LYS A 129 -17.41 -0.08 12.99
C LYS A 129 -17.13 -0.08 11.49
N ALA A 130 -16.52 0.99 10.98
CA ALA A 130 -16.16 1.10 9.56
C ALA A 130 -15.13 0.04 9.14
N ASN A 131 -14.10 -0.22 9.95
CA ASN A 131 -13.13 -1.28 9.69
C ASN A 131 -13.78 -2.66 9.67
N LYS A 132 -14.74 -2.95 10.57
CA LYS A 132 -15.47 -4.21 10.57
C LYS A 132 -16.28 -4.41 9.30
N LEU A 133 -16.95 -3.35 8.80
CA LEU A 133 -17.68 -3.39 7.52
C LEU A 133 -16.76 -3.61 6.33
N MET A 134 -15.54 -3.04 6.36
CA MET A 134 -14.57 -3.13 5.28
C MET A 134 -13.79 -4.45 5.27
N ASN A 135 -13.83 -5.21 6.36
CA ASN A 135 -13.04 -6.44 6.52
C ASN A 135 -13.38 -7.46 5.43
N GLY A 136 -12.36 -7.97 4.75
CA GLY A 136 -12.51 -8.90 3.62
C GLY A 136 -12.81 -8.23 2.26
N TYR A 137 -13.34 -7.02 2.24
CA TYR A 137 -13.74 -6.30 1.02
C TYR A 137 -12.78 -5.17 0.62
N GLY A 138 -11.90 -4.78 1.51
CA GLY A 138 -11.00 -3.67 1.28
C GLY A 138 -10.30 -3.22 2.55
N ARG A 139 -9.87 -1.96 2.59
CA ARG A 139 -9.25 -1.37 3.77
C ARG A 139 -9.54 0.12 3.91
N LEU A 140 -9.36 0.61 5.13
CA LEU A 140 -9.40 2.03 5.46
C LEU A 140 -8.06 2.46 6.04
N LEU A 141 -7.63 3.67 5.70
CA LEU A 141 -6.49 4.34 6.31
C LEU A 141 -6.93 5.71 6.80
N ILE A 142 -6.93 5.90 8.11
CA ILE A 142 -7.29 7.17 8.75
C ILE A 142 -6.03 7.74 9.41
N ARG A 143 -5.67 8.96 9.05
CA ARG A 143 -4.49 9.61 9.61
C ARG A 143 -4.66 11.12 9.77
N LYS A 144 -3.96 11.70 10.72
CA LYS A 144 -3.79 13.15 10.84
C LYS A 144 -2.87 13.64 9.73
N SER A 145 -3.15 14.78 9.13
CA SER A 145 -2.17 15.49 8.29
C SER A 145 -1.03 16.01 9.17
N GLY A 146 0.20 15.91 8.69
CA GLY A 146 1.38 16.46 9.39
C GLY A 146 1.35 17.97 9.44
N THR A 147 1.06 18.60 8.30
CA THR A 147 1.19 20.04 8.08
C THR A 147 -0.11 20.82 8.20
N GLU A 148 -1.26 20.20 7.95
CA GLU A 148 -2.54 20.90 7.85
C GLU A 148 -3.53 20.48 8.93
N PRO A 149 -4.51 21.33 9.33
CA PRO A 149 -5.52 21.02 10.33
C PRO A 149 -6.62 20.13 9.77
N LYS A 150 -6.23 18.94 9.24
CA LYS A 150 -7.15 17.99 8.62
C LYS A 150 -6.86 16.54 8.97
N ILE A 151 -7.90 15.73 8.91
CA ILE A 151 -7.85 14.28 8.98
C ILE A 151 -8.04 13.75 7.56
N ARG A 152 -7.15 12.86 7.14
CA ARG A 152 -7.23 12.17 5.85
C ARG A 152 -7.82 10.79 6.07
N ILE A 153 -8.87 10.48 5.32
CA ILE A 153 -9.50 9.16 5.29
C ILE A 153 -9.36 8.61 3.88
N MET A 154 -8.69 7.50 3.74
CA MET A 154 -8.56 6.78 2.49
C MET A 154 -9.27 5.43 2.62
N GLY A 155 -10.12 5.10 1.66
CA GLY A 155 -10.75 3.79 1.53
C GLY A 155 -10.39 3.15 0.20
N GLU A 156 -10.16 1.85 0.21
CA GLU A 156 -9.91 1.02 -0.97
C GLU A 156 -10.83 -0.20 -0.93
N SER A 157 -11.65 -0.38 -1.97
CA SER A 157 -12.51 -1.54 -2.19
C SER A 157 -12.96 -1.59 -3.64
N TYR A 158 -13.36 -2.77 -4.16
CA TYR A 158 -14.06 -2.87 -5.43
C TYR A 158 -15.47 -2.26 -5.35
N ASP A 159 -16.10 -2.32 -4.17
CA ASP A 159 -17.37 -1.66 -3.89
C ASP A 159 -17.16 -0.21 -3.43
N LYS A 160 -17.35 0.73 -4.35
CA LYS A 160 -17.26 2.16 -4.06
C LYS A 160 -18.32 2.63 -3.06
N ASN A 161 -19.52 2.04 -3.08
CA ASN A 161 -20.61 2.41 -2.15
C ASN A 161 -20.23 2.04 -0.72
N LEU A 162 -19.55 0.90 -0.53
CA LEU A 162 -19.02 0.51 0.77
C LEU A 162 -17.98 1.53 1.27
N ILE A 163 -17.09 2.01 0.39
CA ILE A 163 -16.11 3.05 0.76
C ILE A 163 -16.82 4.31 1.24
N PHE A 164 -17.79 4.83 0.46
CA PHE A 164 -18.55 6.02 0.84
C PHE A 164 -19.31 5.84 2.15
N LYS A 165 -19.96 4.68 2.35
CA LYS A 165 -20.64 4.33 3.60
C LYS A 165 -19.68 4.39 4.80
N CYS A 166 -18.51 3.80 4.69
CA CYS A 166 -17.50 3.79 5.74
C CYS A 166 -16.97 5.18 6.02
N ILE A 167 -16.63 5.96 4.99
CA ILE A 167 -16.18 7.36 5.13
C ILE A 167 -17.28 8.19 5.82
N LYS A 168 -18.54 8.06 5.42
CA LYS A 168 -19.68 8.77 6.02
C LYS A 168 -19.84 8.47 7.51
N ILE A 169 -19.68 7.20 7.92
CA ILE A 169 -19.72 6.79 9.35
C ILE A 169 -18.64 7.53 10.13
N ILE A 170 -17.40 7.55 9.63
CA ILE A 170 -16.27 8.20 10.29
C ILE A 170 -16.46 9.72 10.32
N LYS A 171 -16.84 10.33 9.20
CA LYS A 171 -17.06 11.78 9.06
C LYS A 171 -18.10 12.32 10.05
N ARG A 172 -19.22 11.60 10.24
CA ARG A 172 -20.24 11.95 11.22
C ARG A 172 -19.75 11.90 12.67
N SER A 173 -18.70 11.17 12.97
CA SER A 173 -18.15 11.07 14.31
C SER A 173 -17.12 12.16 14.61
N ILE A 174 -16.56 12.79 13.57
CA ILE A 174 -15.57 13.85 13.65
C ILE A 174 -16.25 15.22 13.83
N LYS A 175 -17.42 15.39 13.25
CA LYS A 175 -18.29 16.55 13.49
C LYS A 175 -19.00 16.40 14.83
#